data_8b89995e79a312756b9a541519746f0f
#
_entry.id   8b89995e79a312756b9a541519746f0f
#
_cell.length_a   1.000
_cell.length_b   1.000
_cell.length_c   1.000
_cell.angle_alpha   90.00
_cell.angle_beta   90.00
_cell.angle_gamma   90.00
#
_symmetry.space_group_name_H-M   'P 1'
#
loop_
_entity.id
_entity.type
_entity.pdbx_description
1 polymer ?
#
loop_
_entity_poly.entity_id
_entity_poly.type
_entity_poly.pdbx_seq_one_letter_code
_entity_poly.pdbx_strand_id
1 'polypeptide(L)'
;MLILNATEVRQALPMKSAIAAMKAAYASLSDGTAVAPLRTRLPIPSHDAISLFMPAYMKNDSTEALAVKVVSLYPSNPPRGLAYIQAAVLVFD
;
A
#
# COMPACT_ATOMS: atom_id res chain seq x y z
N MET A 1 19.18 0.71 -0.08
CA MET A 1 17.70 0.89 -0.04
C MET A 1 17.32 1.92 -1.10
N LEU A 2 16.34 1.63 -1.92
CA LEU A 2 15.79 2.56 -2.90
C LEU A 2 14.57 3.26 -2.30
N ILE A 3 14.51 4.59 -2.41
CA ILE A 3 13.36 5.39 -1.95
C ILE A 3 12.82 6.16 -3.15
N LEU A 4 11.53 6.02 -3.44
CA LEU A 4 10.85 6.69 -4.53
C LEU A 4 9.78 7.63 -3.99
N ASN A 5 9.75 8.85 -4.49
CA ASN A 5 8.66 9.79 -4.23
C ASN A 5 7.48 9.54 -5.19
N ALA A 6 6.38 10.26 -4.99
CA ALA A 6 5.16 10.06 -5.77
C ALA A 6 5.36 10.28 -7.29
N THR A 7 6.19 11.24 -7.70
CA THR A 7 6.49 11.49 -9.11
C THR A 7 7.28 10.34 -9.72
N GLU A 8 8.28 9.85 -9.02
CA GLU A 8 9.09 8.72 -9.45
C GLU A 8 8.27 7.43 -9.54
N VAL A 9 7.36 7.20 -8.59
CA VAL A 9 6.42 6.06 -8.65
C VAL A 9 5.53 6.15 -9.89
N ARG A 10 4.98 7.33 -10.22
CA ARG A 10 4.17 7.51 -11.44
C ARG A 10 4.97 7.23 -12.71
N GLN A 11 6.25 7.61 -12.74
CA GLN A 11 7.13 7.34 -13.87
C GLN A 11 7.47 5.85 -13.99
N ALA A 12 7.76 5.19 -12.87
CA ALA A 12 8.11 3.77 -12.83
C ALA A 12 6.90 2.85 -13.09
N LEU A 13 5.70 3.27 -12.69
CA LEU A 13 4.47 2.50 -12.78
C LEU A 13 3.35 3.33 -13.41
N PRO A 14 3.33 3.47 -14.75
CA PRO A 14 2.21 4.13 -15.45
C PRO A 14 0.86 3.45 -15.17
N MET A 15 -0.23 4.19 -15.24
CA MET A 15 -1.57 3.68 -14.89
C MET A 15 -1.95 2.40 -15.64
N LYS A 16 -1.62 2.31 -16.92
CA LYS A 16 -1.88 1.09 -17.73
C LYS A 16 -1.18 -0.14 -17.13
N SER A 17 0.07 0.01 -16.73
CA SER A 17 0.85 -1.06 -16.08
C SER A 17 0.33 -1.38 -14.69
N ALA A 18 -0.09 -0.36 -13.94
CA ALA A 18 -0.70 -0.54 -12.62
C ALA A 18 -2.01 -1.32 -12.69
N ILE A 19 -2.86 -1.05 -13.68
CA ILE A 19 -4.11 -1.80 -13.91
C ILE A 19 -3.81 -3.26 -14.21
N ALA A 20 -2.85 -3.54 -15.09
CA ALA A 20 -2.45 -4.91 -15.43
C ALA A 20 -1.89 -5.65 -14.18
N ALA A 21 -1.06 -4.98 -13.39
CA ALA A 21 -0.52 -5.53 -12.16
C ALA A 21 -1.62 -5.83 -11.13
N MET A 22 -2.62 -4.97 -10.99
CA MET A 22 -3.75 -5.17 -10.09
C MET A 22 -4.62 -6.36 -10.52
N LYS A 23 -4.87 -6.54 -11.81
CA LYS A 23 -5.59 -7.71 -12.32
C LYS A 23 -4.87 -9.01 -11.94
N ALA A 24 -3.56 -9.06 -12.14
CA ALA A 24 -2.74 -10.21 -11.76
C ALA A 24 -2.74 -10.44 -10.23
N ALA A 25 -2.64 -9.38 -9.44
CA ALA A 25 -2.66 -9.47 -7.98
C ALA A 25 -4.00 -10.00 -7.45
N TYR A 26 -5.12 -9.55 -7.97
CA TYR A 26 -6.44 -10.05 -7.59
C TYR A 26 -6.65 -11.51 -8.02
N ALA A 27 -6.15 -11.90 -9.18
CA ALA A 27 -6.16 -13.29 -9.60
C ALA A 27 -5.36 -14.16 -8.63
N SER A 28 -4.18 -13.73 -8.22
CA SER A 28 -3.33 -14.42 -7.22
C SER A 28 -4.00 -14.52 -5.85
N LEU A 29 -4.73 -13.50 -5.45
CA LEU A 29 -5.50 -13.52 -4.20
C LEU A 29 -6.63 -14.57 -4.29
N SER A 30 -7.31 -14.67 -5.42
CA SER A 30 -8.41 -15.61 -5.65
C SER A 30 -7.94 -17.06 -5.75
N ASP A 31 -6.77 -17.32 -6.34
CA ASP A 31 -6.23 -18.67 -6.50
C ASP A 31 -5.36 -19.16 -5.31
N GLY A 32 -5.19 -18.32 -4.30
CA GLY A 32 -4.45 -18.65 -3.08
C GLY A 32 -2.93 -18.49 -3.17
N THR A 33 -2.39 -17.94 -4.26
CA THR A 33 -0.94 -17.66 -4.40
C THR A 33 -0.52 -16.34 -3.79
N ALA A 34 -1.49 -15.52 -3.36
CA ALA A 34 -1.26 -14.32 -2.58
C ALA A 34 -2.01 -14.39 -1.24
N VAL A 35 -1.37 -13.87 -0.20
CA VAL A 35 -1.94 -13.76 1.14
C VAL A 35 -1.92 -12.30 1.57
N ALA A 36 -3.11 -11.76 1.86
CA ALA A 36 -3.29 -10.42 2.40
C ALA A 36 -4.09 -10.55 3.71
N PRO A 37 -3.43 -10.64 4.87
CA PRO A 37 -4.11 -10.74 6.16
C PRO A 37 -5.00 -9.54 6.42
N LEU A 38 -5.94 -9.69 7.34
CA LEU A 38 -6.76 -8.57 7.79
C LEU A 38 -5.85 -7.45 8.30
N ARG A 39 -6.15 -6.20 7.87
CA ARG A 39 -5.37 -5.03 8.25
C ARG A 39 -5.36 -4.81 9.76
N THR A 40 -4.22 -4.39 10.30
CA THR A 40 -4.14 -3.93 11.69
C THR A 40 -4.56 -2.46 11.74
N ARG A 41 -5.47 -2.14 12.62
CA ARG A 41 -6.02 -0.80 12.84
C ARG A 41 -5.45 -0.25 14.14
N LEU A 42 -4.79 0.88 14.06
CA LEU A 42 -4.27 1.59 15.24
C LEU A 42 -4.95 2.96 15.34
N PRO A 43 -5.96 3.11 16.21
CA PRO A 43 -6.58 4.42 16.47
C PRO A 43 -5.60 5.37 17.13
N ILE A 44 -5.72 6.65 16.78
CA ILE A 44 -4.97 7.75 17.41
C ILE A 44 -6.01 8.76 17.95
N PRO A 45 -6.58 8.50 19.15
CA PRO A 45 -7.76 9.24 19.63
C PRO A 45 -7.52 10.74 19.80
N SER A 46 -6.30 11.15 20.18
CA SER A 46 -5.95 12.56 20.37
C SER A 46 -6.10 13.42 19.11
N HIS A 47 -6.15 12.79 17.93
CA HIS A 47 -6.28 13.46 16.64
C HIS A 47 -7.50 12.99 15.84
N ASP A 48 -8.35 12.18 16.42
CA ASP A 48 -9.47 11.51 15.71
C ASP A 48 -8.96 10.81 14.42
N ALA A 49 -7.77 10.27 14.50
CA ALA A 49 -7.04 9.69 13.38
C ALA A 49 -6.90 8.18 13.53
N ILE A 50 -6.47 7.53 12.45
CA ILE A 50 -6.22 6.10 12.43
C ILE A 50 -5.03 5.79 11.50
N SER A 51 -4.20 4.84 11.90
CA SER A 51 -3.20 4.23 11.03
C SER A 51 -3.58 2.78 10.73
N LEU A 52 -3.37 2.37 9.49
CA LEU A 52 -3.66 1.02 8.99
C LEU A 52 -2.35 0.38 8.52
N PHE A 53 -2.11 -0.85 8.94
CA PHE A 53 -0.95 -1.64 8.55
C PHE A 53 -1.43 -2.83 7.73
N MET A 54 -1.00 -2.90 6.49
CA MET A 54 -1.54 -3.81 5.49
C MET A 54 -0.42 -4.62 4.83
N PRO A 55 0.03 -5.71 5.48
CA PRO A 55 1.02 -6.60 4.88
C PRO A 55 0.40 -7.48 3.81
N ALA A 56 1.22 -7.90 2.84
CA ALA A 56 0.84 -8.88 1.84
C ALA A 56 2.07 -9.66 1.36
N TYR A 57 1.85 -10.91 1.02
CA TYR A 57 2.85 -11.79 0.42
C TYR A 57 2.26 -12.49 -0.79
N MET A 58 3.04 -12.60 -1.84
CA MET A 58 2.63 -13.30 -3.05
C MET A 58 3.80 -14.14 -3.56
N LYS A 59 3.48 -15.37 -4.00
CA LYS A 59 4.44 -16.22 -4.69
C LYS A 59 3.71 -17.02 -5.77
N ASN A 60 4.18 -16.88 -7.00
CA ASN A 60 3.78 -17.71 -8.13
C ASN A 60 5.03 -18.12 -8.92
N ASP A 61 4.87 -18.73 -10.10
CA ASP A 61 5.99 -19.26 -10.89
C ASP A 61 6.97 -18.18 -11.37
N SER A 62 6.53 -16.92 -11.47
CA SER A 62 7.30 -15.82 -12.03
C SER A 62 7.64 -14.71 -11.04
N THR A 63 6.98 -14.67 -9.88
CA THR A 63 7.10 -13.56 -8.94
C THR A 63 7.02 -14.03 -7.50
N GLU A 64 7.91 -13.49 -6.68
CA GLU A 64 7.82 -13.57 -5.22
C GLU A 64 7.97 -12.17 -4.67
N ALA A 65 7.03 -11.75 -3.83
CA ALA A 65 7.04 -10.39 -3.27
C ALA A 65 6.43 -10.37 -1.86
N LEU A 66 7.11 -9.66 -0.98
CA LEU A 66 6.63 -9.29 0.35
C LEU A 66 6.56 -7.79 0.43
N ALA A 67 5.42 -7.26 0.87
CA ALA A 67 5.24 -5.82 1.01
C ALA A 67 4.37 -5.47 2.22
N VAL A 68 4.50 -4.26 2.71
CA VAL A 68 3.58 -3.68 3.67
C VAL A 68 3.23 -2.25 3.26
N LYS A 69 1.93 -1.93 3.25
CA LYS A 69 1.43 -0.57 3.10
C LYS A 69 1.05 -0.04 4.47
N VAL A 70 1.54 1.15 4.80
CA VAL A 70 1.14 1.90 5.99
C VAL A 70 0.37 3.13 5.52
N VAL A 71 -0.85 3.30 6.02
CA VAL A 71 -1.73 4.41 5.65
C VAL A 71 -2.22 5.09 6.91
N SER A 72 -2.09 6.40 6.98
CA SER A 72 -2.59 7.20 8.10
C SER A 72 -3.62 8.21 7.58
N LEU A 73 -4.74 8.28 8.27
CA LEU A 73 -5.85 9.19 7.96
C LEU A 73 -6.01 10.19 9.10
N TYR A 74 -5.72 11.47 8.79
CA TYR A 74 -5.78 12.57 9.75
C TYR A 74 -6.80 13.61 9.29
N PRO A 75 -8.03 13.58 9.83
CA PRO A 75 -9.11 14.50 9.41
C PRO A 75 -8.78 15.97 9.64
N SER A 76 -7.93 16.29 10.62
CA SER A 76 -7.53 17.65 10.95
C SER A 76 -6.40 18.20 10.06
N ASN A 77 -5.85 17.41 9.16
CA ASN A 77 -4.73 17.85 8.31
C ASN A 77 -5.12 18.87 7.24
N PRO A 78 -6.24 18.71 6.47
CA PRO A 78 -6.55 19.61 5.36
C PRO A 78 -6.62 21.10 5.75
N PRO A 79 -7.26 21.52 6.87
CA PRO A 79 -7.26 22.92 7.27
C PRO A 79 -5.86 23.49 7.58
N ARG A 80 -4.88 22.61 7.82
CA ARG A 80 -3.49 22.97 8.10
C ARG A 80 -2.61 22.94 6.85
N GLY A 81 -3.18 22.71 5.67
CA GLY A 81 -2.43 22.57 4.41
C GLY A 81 -1.72 21.23 4.24
N LEU A 82 -2.06 20.23 5.03
CA LEU A 82 -1.49 18.87 4.97
C LEU A 82 -2.48 17.89 4.34
N ALA A 83 -1.97 16.84 3.73
CA ALA A 83 -2.83 15.81 3.14
C ALA A 83 -3.62 15.06 4.22
N TYR A 84 -4.89 14.78 3.93
CA TYR A 84 -5.75 13.95 4.78
C TYR A 84 -5.18 12.52 4.92
N ILE A 85 -4.74 11.95 3.80
CA ILE A 85 -4.19 10.60 3.73
C ILE A 85 -2.70 10.69 3.45
N GLN A 86 -1.91 10.03 4.30
CA GLN A 86 -0.48 9.86 4.11
C GLN A 86 -0.17 8.37 4.09
N ALA A 87 0.65 7.93 3.14
CA ALA A 87 0.94 6.51 2.96
C ALA A 87 2.37 6.26 2.53
N ALA A 88 2.86 5.10 2.90
CA ALA A 88 4.11 4.54 2.40
C ALA A 88 3.91 3.07 2.07
N VAL A 89 4.63 2.59 1.08
CA VAL A 89 4.70 1.16 0.75
C VAL A 89 6.16 0.73 0.85
N LEU A 90 6.40 -0.32 1.63
CA LEU A 90 7.70 -0.97 1.76
C LEU A 90 7.64 -2.30 1.01
N VAL A 91 8.63 -2.54 0.16
CA VAL A 91 8.78 -3.80 -0.58
C VAL A 91 10.08 -4.45 -0.17
N PHE A 92 10.04 -5.72 0.11
CA PHE A 92 11.18 -6.54 0.54
C PHE A 92 11.49 -7.59 -0.52
N ASP A 93 12.72 -7.74 -0.83
CA ASP A 93 13.24 -8.79 -1.72
C ASP A 93 13.90 -9.93 -0.94
#